data_9580ced7ff3b54bb379649977ba95c44
#
_entry.id   9580ced7ff3b54bb379649977ba95c44
#
_cell.length_a   1.000
_cell.length_b   1.000
_cell.length_c   1.000
_cell.angle_alpha   90.00
_cell.angle_beta   90.00
_cell.angle_gamma   90.00
#
_symmetry.space_group_name_H-M   'P 1'
#
loop_
_entity.id
_entity.type
_entity.pdbx_description
1 polymer ?
#
loop_
_entity_poly.entity_id
_entity_poly.type
_entity_poly.pdbx_seq_one_letter_code
_entity_poly.pdbx_strand_id
1 'polypeptide(L)'
;LNEGWGSPHTTVLFMARPTMSKTIYLQQLGRSTRRCPGKEDLLVVDFVDNANMFNMPYSLHRVLDIAKYQPMAYVLAPENKRKLDQDMLFQGEKPEAWLDVPIDVSDYEIIDLFNWQNSVKDMISQIEFVRMVDVQSETVERYIKDGKVKPDLSIPFGDKRMFHYFREESVRNIAKQYGWDLITPQNMADKFMKFIETMDMSYSYKPVLLKAIYEYMDTSGRVALPDVVDYFIDFYEDRKAHGMIAEKSTSIYQKGGYTRKDVEKNILSNPFKRFEDMRFLMRCKDVETIEVNPIIFRKLTREDWLHIVNVCDKSLEKYYLRLKK
;
A
#
# COMPACT_ATOMS: atom_id res chain seq x y z
N LEU A 1 5.74 17.35 10.08
CA LEU A 1 5.07 18.06 11.16
C LEU A 1 3.80 17.31 11.60
N ASN A 2 3.98 16.10 12.17
CA ASN A 2 2.83 15.25 12.46
C ASN A 2 2.27 15.42 13.90
N GLU A 3 3.00 16.03 14.82
CA GLU A 3 2.55 16.19 16.19
C GLU A 3 2.86 17.59 16.76
N GLY A 4 1.96 18.10 17.60
CA GLY A 4 2.18 19.27 18.46
C GLY A 4 2.17 20.66 17.80
N TRP A 5 2.19 20.77 16.46
CA TRP A 5 2.22 22.05 15.77
C TRP A 5 0.82 22.45 15.29
N GLY A 6 0.44 23.69 15.53
CA GLY A 6 -0.79 24.27 15.01
C GLY A 6 -0.56 25.72 14.64
N SER A 7 -0.87 26.10 13.41
CA SER A 7 -0.76 27.49 12.95
C SER A 7 -2.12 28.01 12.51
N PRO A 8 -2.84 28.72 13.38
CA PRO A 8 -4.14 29.30 13.03
C PRO A 8 -4.05 30.34 11.92
N HIS A 9 -2.89 30.99 11.74
CA HIS A 9 -2.67 32.01 10.69
C HIS A 9 -2.37 31.42 9.31
N THR A 10 -2.24 30.11 9.18
CA THR A 10 -1.99 29.49 7.87
C THR A 10 -3.21 29.67 6.97
N THR A 11 -2.99 30.28 5.81
CA THR A 11 -4.01 30.50 4.76
C THR A 11 -3.89 29.51 3.62
N VAL A 12 -2.72 28.86 3.48
CA VAL A 12 -2.47 27.84 2.46
C VAL A 12 -1.89 26.58 3.10
N LEU A 13 -2.49 25.44 2.85
CA LEU A 13 -2.06 24.13 3.33
C LEU A 13 -1.77 23.19 2.15
N PHE A 14 -0.52 22.74 2.04
CA PHE A 14 -0.13 21.72 1.08
C PHE A 14 -0.16 20.33 1.73
N MET A 15 -1.09 19.49 1.30
CA MET A 15 -1.21 18.08 1.71
C MET A 15 -0.36 17.21 0.78
N ALA A 16 0.97 17.37 0.89
CA ALA A 16 1.92 16.75 -0.05
C ALA A 16 2.27 15.29 0.28
N ARG A 17 1.65 14.70 1.31
CA ARG A 17 1.86 13.31 1.69
C ARG A 17 0.54 12.55 1.65
N PRO A 18 0.26 11.79 0.59
CA PRO A 18 -0.92 10.93 0.53
C PRO A 18 -0.96 9.95 1.69
N THR A 19 -2.14 9.75 2.26
CA THR A 19 -2.37 8.79 3.34
C THR A 19 -3.68 8.05 3.13
N MET A 20 -3.72 6.78 3.52
CA MET A 20 -4.94 5.98 3.54
C MET A 20 -5.70 6.13 4.88
N SER A 21 -5.10 6.77 5.87
CA SER A 21 -5.69 6.97 7.19
C SER A 21 -6.51 8.24 7.26
N LYS A 22 -7.82 8.10 7.47
CA LYS A 22 -8.73 9.22 7.73
C LYS A 22 -8.26 10.06 8.91
N THR A 23 -7.81 9.43 9.97
CA THR A 23 -7.38 10.09 11.20
C THR A 23 -6.17 10.99 10.95
N ILE A 24 -5.15 10.48 10.25
CA ILE A 24 -3.94 11.26 9.92
C ILE A 24 -4.30 12.40 8.99
N TYR A 25 -5.12 12.15 7.97
CA TYR A 25 -5.57 13.20 7.06
C TYR A 25 -6.29 14.32 7.81
N LEU A 26 -7.27 13.98 8.65
CA LEU A 26 -8.01 14.97 9.45
C LEU A 26 -7.14 15.69 10.48
N GLN A 27 -6.15 15.02 11.06
CA GLN A 27 -5.17 15.66 11.95
C GLN A 27 -4.31 16.69 11.22
N GLN A 28 -3.84 16.37 10.02
CA GLN A 28 -3.08 17.32 9.18
C GLN A 28 -3.94 18.51 8.78
N LEU A 29 -5.15 18.28 8.31
CA LEU A 29 -6.10 19.30 7.92
C LEU A 29 -6.48 20.19 9.11
N GLY A 30 -6.80 19.60 10.27
CA GLY A 30 -7.25 20.29 11.48
C GLY A 30 -6.23 21.26 12.09
N ARG A 31 -4.95 21.16 11.70
CA ARG A 31 -3.91 22.08 12.17
C ARG A 31 -4.04 23.49 11.59
N SER A 32 -4.56 23.57 10.38
CA SER A 32 -4.70 24.83 9.64
C SER A 32 -6.13 25.30 9.53
N THR A 33 -7.13 24.50 9.92
CA THR A 33 -8.56 24.88 9.84
C THR A 33 -9.03 25.78 10.99
N ARG A 34 -8.18 26.04 11.98
CA ARG A 34 -8.54 26.89 13.12
C ARG A 34 -8.81 28.33 12.67
N ARG A 35 -9.91 28.89 13.16
CA ARG A 35 -10.26 30.30 12.92
C ARG A 35 -9.33 31.20 13.72
N CYS A 36 -8.93 32.32 13.13
CA CYS A 36 -8.23 33.39 13.80
C CYS A 36 -8.61 34.75 13.17
N PRO A 37 -8.47 35.85 13.89
CA PRO A 37 -8.74 37.17 13.34
C PRO A 37 -7.92 37.46 12.08
N GLY A 38 -8.56 37.95 11.04
CA GLY A 38 -7.91 38.26 9.75
C GLY A 38 -7.75 37.07 8.80
N LYS A 39 -8.20 35.86 9.17
CA LYS A 39 -8.25 34.70 8.29
C LYS A 39 -9.68 34.45 7.84
N GLU A 40 -9.95 34.71 6.57
CA GLU A 40 -11.26 34.48 5.96
C GLU A 40 -11.37 33.04 5.42
N ASP A 41 -10.30 32.56 4.76
CA ASP A 41 -10.29 31.28 4.04
C ASP A 41 -9.03 30.46 4.33
N LEU A 42 -9.10 29.19 4.00
CA LEU A 42 -7.99 28.27 3.95
C LEU A 42 -7.99 27.58 2.58
N LEU A 43 -6.96 27.83 1.79
CA LEU A 43 -6.71 27.09 0.56
C LEU A 43 -6.03 25.77 0.92
N VAL A 44 -6.62 24.64 0.55
CA VAL A 44 -6.02 23.33 0.70
C VAL A 44 -5.62 22.82 -0.67
N VAL A 45 -4.32 22.64 -0.87
CA VAL A 45 -3.77 21.99 -2.07
C VAL A 45 -3.49 20.53 -1.72
N ASP A 46 -4.32 19.64 -2.23
CA ASP A 46 -4.30 18.22 -1.89
C ASP A 46 -3.59 17.43 -2.99
N PHE A 47 -2.41 16.90 -2.68
CA PHE A 47 -1.65 16.05 -3.59
C PHE A 47 -2.07 14.61 -3.38
N VAL A 48 -3.08 14.19 -4.11
CA VAL A 48 -3.52 12.79 -4.11
C VAL A 48 -2.52 11.92 -4.87
N ASP A 49 -2.44 10.65 -4.48
CA ASP A 49 -1.56 9.68 -5.13
C ASP A 49 -2.09 9.27 -6.51
N ASN A 50 -1.64 9.98 -7.51
CA ASN A 50 -2.03 9.77 -8.89
C ASN A 50 -1.31 8.57 -9.55
N ALA A 51 -0.29 8.02 -8.88
CA ALA A 51 0.42 6.85 -9.37
C ALA A 51 -0.25 5.52 -8.96
N ASN A 52 -1.44 5.57 -8.36
CA ASN A 52 -2.16 4.42 -7.81
C ASN A 52 -1.32 3.54 -6.86
N MET A 53 -0.31 4.15 -6.22
CA MET A 53 0.53 3.44 -5.25
C MET A 53 -0.24 3.08 -3.98
N PHE A 54 -1.32 3.82 -3.68
CA PHE A 54 -2.20 3.57 -2.58
C PHE A 54 -3.60 3.22 -3.11
N ASN A 55 -4.18 2.15 -2.60
CA ASN A 55 -5.58 1.83 -2.86
C ASN A 55 -6.46 2.86 -2.14
N MET A 56 -6.87 3.91 -2.83
CA MET A 56 -7.77 4.96 -2.34
C MET A 56 -7.17 5.84 -1.22
N PRO A 57 -6.24 6.75 -1.53
CA PRO A 57 -5.74 7.72 -0.57
C PRO A 57 -6.90 8.57 -0.02
N TYR A 58 -6.75 9.07 1.20
CA TYR A 58 -7.70 10.05 1.73
C TYR A 58 -7.47 11.39 1.05
N SER A 59 -8.55 12.02 0.65
CA SER A 59 -8.56 13.33 0.00
C SER A 59 -9.71 14.18 0.56
N LEU A 60 -9.70 15.45 0.26
CA LEU A 60 -10.78 16.36 0.64
C LEU A 60 -12.12 15.89 0.07
N HIS A 61 -12.15 15.34 -1.14
CA HIS A 61 -13.35 14.78 -1.75
C HIS A 61 -13.98 13.67 -0.91
N ARG A 62 -13.16 12.77 -0.34
CA ARG A 62 -13.66 11.70 0.54
C ARG A 62 -14.14 12.22 1.90
N VAL A 63 -13.51 13.26 2.41
CA VAL A 63 -13.96 13.89 3.67
C VAL A 63 -15.29 14.57 3.50
N LEU A 64 -15.55 15.14 2.33
CA LEU A 64 -16.77 15.88 2.01
C LEU A 64 -17.83 15.03 1.29
N ASP A 65 -17.62 13.69 1.21
CA ASP A 65 -18.52 12.72 0.56
C ASP A 65 -18.87 13.08 -0.89
N ILE A 66 -17.92 13.69 -1.61
CA ILE A 66 -18.09 14.01 -3.02
C ILE A 66 -17.97 12.72 -3.83
N ALA A 67 -19.07 12.30 -4.44
CA ALA A 67 -19.21 11.00 -5.10
C ALA A 67 -18.29 10.81 -6.30
N LYS A 68 -17.88 11.90 -6.95
CA LYS A 68 -17.02 11.85 -8.14
C LYS A 68 -15.76 12.65 -7.91
N TYR A 69 -14.63 11.94 -7.88
CA TYR A 69 -13.33 12.60 -7.88
C TYR A 69 -13.13 13.32 -9.21
N GLN A 70 -12.82 14.60 -9.11
CA GLN A 70 -12.44 15.41 -10.25
C GLN A 70 -11.08 16.04 -9.96
N PRO A 71 -10.05 15.73 -10.73
CA PRO A 71 -8.74 16.38 -10.59
C PRO A 71 -8.87 17.89 -10.72
N MET A 72 -8.03 18.64 -10.02
CA MET A 72 -8.01 20.11 -10.04
C MET A 72 -9.30 20.78 -9.56
N ALA A 73 -10.13 20.05 -8.76
CA ALA A 73 -11.42 20.56 -8.29
C ALA A 73 -11.27 21.54 -7.12
N TYR A 74 -11.97 22.65 -7.24
CA TYR A 74 -12.29 23.51 -6.12
C TYR A 74 -13.53 23.01 -5.41
N VAL A 75 -13.39 22.72 -4.14
CA VAL A 75 -14.52 22.52 -3.25
C VAL A 75 -14.65 23.75 -2.39
N LEU A 76 -15.65 24.56 -2.66
CA LEU A 76 -15.92 25.76 -1.88
C LEU A 76 -16.98 25.50 -0.84
N ALA A 77 -16.78 26.09 0.35
CA ALA A 77 -17.87 26.24 1.29
C ALA A 77 -19.02 27.03 0.65
N PRO A 78 -20.28 26.69 0.91
CA PRO A 78 -21.44 27.38 0.31
C PRO A 78 -21.44 28.89 0.47
N GLU A 79 -20.88 29.37 1.59
CA GLU A 79 -20.75 30.80 1.90
C GLU A 79 -19.75 31.51 0.99
N ASN A 80 -18.70 30.84 0.55
CA ASN A 80 -17.66 31.39 -0.31
C ASN A 80 -18.04 31.32 -1.79
N LYS A 81 -18.95 30.44 -2.15
CA LYS A 81 -19.51 30.33 -3.50
C LYS A 81 -20.15 31.65 -3.96
N ARG A 82 -20.84 32.33 -3.04
CA ARG A 82 -21.46 33.64 -3.31
C ARG A 82 -20.45 34.78 -3.50
N LYS A 83 -19.35 34.78 -2.76
CA LYS A 83 -18.29 35.79 -2.91
C LYS A 83 -17.60 35.67 -4.27
N LEU A 84 -17.26 34.46 -4.68
CA LEU A 84 -16.67 34.21 -5.99
C LEU A 84 -17.61 34.55 -7.16
N ASP A 85 -18.93 34.39 -6.95
CA ASP A 85 -19.95 34.83 -7.89
C ASP A 85 -19.96 36.34 -8.10
N GLN A 86 -19.64 37.12 -7.07
CA GLN A 86 -19.62 38.58 -7.10
C GLN A 86 -18.33 39.14 -7.67
N ASP A 87 -17.20 38.48 -7.43
CA ASP A 87 -15.86 39.02 -7.77
C ASP A 87 -15.41 38.70 -9.19
N MET A 88 -16.24 38.07 -10.02
CA MET A 88 -15.96 37.74 -11.43
C MET A 88 -14.59 37.10 -11.67
N LEU A 89 -14.08 36.35 -10.72
CA LEU A 89 -12.78 35.70 -10.83
C LEU A 89 -12.71 34.66 -11.97
N PHE A 90 -13.87 34.29 -12.52
CA PHE A 90 -13.95 33.29 -13.56
C PHE A 90 -15.04 33.60 -14.57
N GLN A 91 -14.65 33.74 -15.83
CA GLN A 91 -15.54 33.87 -16.95
C GLN A 91 -15.84 32.47 -17.52
N GLY A 92 -17.02 31.92 -17.23
CA GLY A 92 -17.46 30.63 -17.76
C GLY A 92 -18.63 30.00 -17.01
N GLU A 93 -19.17 28.88 -17.50
CA GLU A 93 -20.19 28.11 -16.82
C GLU A 93 -19.66 27.61 -15.47
N LYS A 94 -20.37 27.94 -14.40
CA LYS A 94 -19.99 27.56 -13.03
C LYS A 94 -20.36 26.11 -12.80
N PRO A 95 -19.38 25.23 -12.57
CA PRO A 95 -19.70 23.85 -12.21
C PRO A 95 -20.32 23.78 -10.81
N GLU A 96 -21.20 22.80 -10.57
CA GLU A 96 -21.80 22.55 -9.25
C GLU A 96 -20.76 22.24 -8.18
N ALA A 97 -19.64 21.63 -8.60
CA ALA A 97 -18.43 21.49 -7.79
C ALA A 97 -17.29 22.24 -8.48
N TRP A 98 -16.77 23.22 -7.83
CA TRP A 98 -15.78 24.11 -8.39
C TRP A 98 -14.44 23.49 -8.58
N LEU A 99 -13.96 23.64 -9.80
CA LEU A 99 -12.71 23.13 -10.19
C LEU A 99 -11.99 24.01 -11.08
N ASP A 100 -11.62 25.17 -10.60
CA ASP A 100 -10.62 25.92 -11.31
C ASP A 100 -9.51 26.30 -10.36
N VAL A 101 -8.32 26.04 -10.77
CA VAL A 101 -7.16 26.64 -10.15
C VAL A 101 -7.11 28.07 -10.66
N PRO A 102 -7.21 29.11 -9.82
CA PRO A 102 -6.98 30.47 -10.25
C PRO A 102 -5.47 30.67 -10.42
N ILE A 103 -4.91 29.92 -11.34
CA ILE A 103 -3.59 30.19 -11.86
C ILE A 103 -3.87 30.90 -13.16
N ASP A 104 -3.35 32.10 -13.30
CA ASP A 104 -3.31 32.76 -14.60
C ASP A 104 -2.42 31.91 -15.50
N VAL A 105 -3.05 31.15 -16.39
CA VAL A 105 -2.42 30.14 -17.24
C VAL A 105 -1.91 30.76 -18.55
N SER A 106 -1.86 32.07 -18.65
CA SER A 106 -1.51 32.77 -19.89
C SER A 106 -0.10 32.47 -20.42
N ASP A 107 0.76 31.88 -19.59
CA ASP A 107 2.17 31.59 -19.95
C ASP A 107 2.62 30.15 -19.69
N TYR A 108 1.71 29.22 -19.41
CA TYR A 108 2.07 27.81 -19.20
C TYR A 108 1.59 26.98 -20.38
N GLU A 109 2.50 26.30 -21.02
CA GLU A 109 2.16 25.09 -21.75
C GLU A 109 1.44 24.17 -20.76
N ILE A 110 0.12 23.95 -20.97
CA ILE A 110 -0.62 22.96 -20.19
C ILE A 110 -0.03 21.62 -20.58
N ILE A 111 1.05 21.27 -19.90
CA ILE A 111 1.39 19.86 -19.76
C ILE A 111 0.24 19.31 -18.94
N ASP A 112 -0.72 18.72 -19.63
CA ASP A 112 -1.89 18.13 -19.04
C ASP A 112 -1.45 16.86 -18.29
N LEU A 113 -0.71 17.09 -17.20
CA LEU A 113 -0.33 16.05 -16.24
C LEU A 113 -1.57 15.32 -15.71
N PHE A 114 -2.75 15.89 -15.94
CA PHE A 114 -4.02 15.40 -15.42
C PHE A 114 -4.87 14.74 -16.50
N ASN A 115 -4.66 15.01 -17.77
CA ASN A 115 -5.37 14.32 -18.84
C ASN A 115 -4.90 12.86 -18.95
N TRP A 116 -3.62 12.59 -18.70
CA TRP A 116 -3.15 11.21 -18.63
C TRP A 116 -3.78 10.43 -17.47
N GLN A 117 -4.11 11.09 -16.34
CA GLN A 117 -4.81 10.44 -15.23
C GLN A 117 -6.21 10.00 -15.61
N ASN A 118 -6.93 10.82 -16.35
CA ASN A 118 -8.22 10.42 -16.92
C ASN A 118 -8.05 9.24 -17.90
N SER A 119 -6.97 9.25 -18.67
CA SER A 119 -6.66 8.16 -19.60
C SER A 119 -6.27 6.85 -18.91
N VAL A 120 -5.76 6.90 -17.67
CA VAL A 120 -5.36 5.71 -16.90
C VAL A 120 -6.31 5.36 -15.76
N LYS A 121 -7.39 6.13 -15.56
CA LYS A 121 -8.32 5.98 -14.44
C LYS A 121 -8.86 4.56 -14.28
N ASP A 122 -9.13 3.91 -15.41
CA ASP A 122 -9.66 2.55 -15.47
C ASP A 122 -8.56 1.54 -15.88
N MET A 123 -7.29 1.93 -15.78
CA MET A 123 -6.17 1.09 -16.16
C MET A 123 -5.42 0.57 -14.91
N ILE A 124 -4.76 -0.53 -15.10
CA ILE A 124 -3.94 -1.21 -14.09
C ILE A 124 -2.50 -0.74 -14.27
N SER A 125 -1.90 -0.18 -13.23
CA SER A 125 -0.48 0.19 -13.25
C SER A 125 0.42 -1.05 -13.32
N GLN A 126 1.65 -0.90 -13.81
CA GLN A 126 2.63 -2.00 -13.83
C GLN A 126 2.82 -2.63 -12.44
N ILE A 127 2.81 -1.83 -11.38
CA ILE A 127 2.93 -2.32 -10.01
C ILE A 127 1.72 -3.19 -9.64
N GLU A 128 0.53 -2.76 -10.02
CA GLU A 128 -0.69 -3.56 -9.82
C GLU A 128 -0.71 -4.81 -10.68
N PHE A 129 -0.29 -4.71 -11.92
CA PHE A 129 -0.15 -5.86 -12.81
C PHE A 129 0.76 -6.93 -12.20
N VAL A 130 1.96 -6.56 -11.75
CA VAL A 130 2.89 -7.47 -11.05
C VAL A 130 2.24 -8.14 -9.85
N ARG A 131 1.42 -7.40 -9.11
CA ARG A 131 0.71 -7.91 -7.93
C ARG A 131 -0.47 -8.82 -8.27
N MET A 132 -1.08 -8.63 -9.44
CA MET A 132 -2.19 -9.45 -9.92
C MET A 132 -1.71 -10.79 -10.51
N VAL A 133 -0.50 -10.84 -11.02
CA VAL A 133 0.12 -12.06 -11.54
C VAL A 133 1.11 -12.60 -10.52
N ASP A 134 1.16 -13.91 -10.31
CA ASP A 134 2.12 -14.53 -9.38
C ASP A 134 3.51 -14.61 -10.03
N VAL A 135 4.08 -13.45 -10.37
CA VAL A 135 5.35 -13.33 -11.08
C VAL A 135 6.20 -12.23 -10.42
N GLN A 136 7.51 -12.40 -10.46
CA GLN A 136 8.44 -11.41 -9.93
C GLN A 136 8.46 -10.14 -10.80
N SER A 137 8.61 -8.97 -10.14
CA SER A 137 8.64 -7.66 -10.80
C SER A 137 9.68 -7.61 -11.93
N GLU A 138 10.86 -8.13 -11.67
CA GLU A 138 11.98 -8.17 -12.61
C GLU A 138 11.66 -8.97 -13.89
N THR A 139 10.81 -9.98 -13.77
CA THR A 139 10.36 -10.76 -14.94
C THR A 139 9.42 -9.93 -15.81
N VAL A 140 8.49 -9.21 -15.22
CA VAL A 140 7.58 -8.33 -15.95
C VAL A 140 8.35 -7.19 -16.61
N GLU A 141 9.26 -6.55 -15.88
CA GLU A 141 10.11 -5.48 -16.42
C GLU A 141 10.95 -5.94 -17.60
N ARG A 142 11.56 -7.11 -17.48
CA ARG A 142 12.33 -7.71 -18.58
C ARG A 142 11.43 -7.99 -19.79
N TYR A 143 10.23 -8.52 -19.60
CA TYR A 143 9.30 -8.81 -20.68
C TYR A 143 8.79 -7.57 -21.38
N ILE A 144 8.60 -6.47 -20.65
CA ILE A 144 8.27 -5.17 -21.24
C ILE A 144 9.46 -4.67 -22.05
N LYS A 145 10.66 -4.71 -21.50
CA LYS A 145 11.89 -4.28 -22.18
C LYS A 145 12.18 -5.10 -23.43
N ASP A 146 11.94 -6.39 -23.38
CA ASP A 146 12.11 -7.32 -24.53
C ASP A 146 10.95 -7.21 -25.55
N GLY A 147 9.96 -6.36 -25.31
CA GLY A 147 8.78 -6.21 -26.18
C GLY A 147 7.84 -7.41 -26.17
N LYS A 148 8.02 -8.36 -25.26
CA LYS A 148 7.16 -9.54 -25.08
C LYS A 148 5.83 -9.19 -24.42
N VAL A 149 5.85 -8.28 -23.46
CA VAL A 149 4.67 -7.68 -22.85
C VAL A 149 4.58 -6.24 -23.32
N LYS A 150 3.48 -5.89 -23.97
CA LYS A 150 3.25 -4.54 -24.47
C LYS A 150 2.23 -3.85 -23.58
N PRO A 151 2.62 -2.76 -22.87
CA PRO A 151 1.67 -1.91 -22.16
C PRO A 151 0.69 -1.25 -23.15
N ASP A 152 -0.56 -1.08 -22.71
CA ASP A 152 -1.57 -0.33 -23.49
C ASP A 152 -1.24 1.16 -23.53
N LEU A 153 -0.62 1.67 -22.47
CA LEU A 153 -0.18 3.05 -22.39
C LEU A 153 1.15 3.12 -21.62
N SER A 154 2.06 3.95 -22.12
CA SER A 154 3.34 4.21 -21.45
C SER A 154 3.55 5.71 -21.37
N ILE A 155 3.78 6.22 -20.17
CA ILE A 155 3.92 7.66 -19.90
C ILE A 155 5.34 7.93 -19.43
N PRO A 156 6.10 8.81 -20.10
CA PRO A 156 7.41 9.18 -19.65
C PRO A 156 7.33 10.03 -18.37
N PHE A 157 8.23 9.77 -17.44
CA PHE A 157 8.39 10.54 -16.21
C PHE A 157 9.84 10.95 -16.03
N GLY A 158 10.13 12.20 -16.35
CA GLY A 158 11.50 12.69 -16.44
C GLY A 158 12.31 11.95 -17.53
N ASP A 159 13.64 12.08 -17.48
CA ASP A 159 14.51 11.62 -18.58
C ASP A 159 14.72 10.11 -18.65
N LYS A 160 14.39 9.36 -17.59
CA LYS A 160 14.81 7.95 -17.47
C LYS A 160 13.73 6.96 -17.01
N ARG A 161 12.54 7.43 -16.68
CA ARG A 161 11.49 6.57 -16.13
C ARG A 161 10.28 6.56 -17.04
N MET A 162 9.66 5.37 -17.14
CA MET A 162 8.40 5.17 -17.85
C MET A 162 7.40 4.54 -16.88
N PHE A 163 6.20 5.07 -16.83
CA PHE A 163 5.08 4.42 -16.16
C PHE A 163 4.27 3.66 -17.20
N HIS A 164 4.07 2.37 -16.95
CA HIS A 164 3.32 1.49 -17.84
C HIS A 164 1.97 1.17 -17.24
N TYR A 165 0.95 1.22 -18.10
CA TYR A 165 -0.44 0.95 -17.73
C TYR A 165 -1.04 -0.08 -18.68
N PHE A 166 -1.95 -0.88 -18.14
CA PHE A 166 -2.60 -2.00 -18.82
C PHE A 166 -4.10 -1.92 -18.63
N ARG A 167 -4.87 -2.29 -19.65
CA ARG A 167 -6.29 -2.55 -19.49
C ARG A 167 -6.49 -3.90 -18.79
N GLU A 168 -7.59 -4.05 -18.07
CA GLU A 168 -7.88 -5.32 -17.38
C GLU A 168 -7.90 -6.52 -18.35
N GLU A 169 -8.45 -6.31 -19.54
CA GLU A 169 -8.48 -7.33 -20.60
C GLU A 169 -7.06 -7.71 -21.07
N SER A 170 -6.19 -6.72 -21.26
CA SER A 170 -4.78 -6.94 -21.64
C SER A 170 -4.05 -7.75 -20.58
N VAL A 171 -4.27 -7.44 -19.30
CA VAL A 171 -3.70 -8.21 -18.17
C VAL A 171 -4.15 -9.68 -18.23
N ARG A 172 -5.43 -9.93 -18.45
CA ARG A 172 -5.99 -11.29 -18.57
C ARG A 172 -5.39 -12.04 -19.77
N ASN A 173 -5.25 -11.39 -20.91
CA ASN A 173 -4.70 -11.98 -22.12
C ASN A 173 -3.20 -12.30 -21.97
N ILE A 174 -2.43 -11.38 -21.38
CA ILE A 174 -1.01 -11.58 -21.08
C ILE A 174 -0.83 -12.75 -20.11
N ALA A 175 -1.60 -12.76 -19.01
CA ALA A 175 -1.55 -13.83 -18.03
C ALA A 175 -1.85 -15.20 -18.67
N LYS A 176 -2.87 -15.29 -19.53
CA LYS A 176 -3.20 -16.50 -20.28
C LYS A 176 -2.09 -16.91 -21.25
N GLN A 177 -1.52 -15.94 -21.98
CA GLN A 177 -0.46 -16.18 -22.97
C GLN A 177 0.80 -16.80 -22.33
N TYR A 178 1.15 -16.36 -21.13
CA TYR A 178 2.36 -16.80 -20.44
C TYR A 178 2.10 -17.85 -19.35
N GLY A 179 0.85 -18.29 -19.20
CA GLY A 179 0.46 -19.23 -18.15
C GLY A 179 0.61 -18.68 -16.74
N TRP A 180 0.49 -17.36 -16.58
CA TRP A 180 0.57 -16.71 -15.28
C TRP A 180 -0.76 -16.80 -14.54
N ASP A 181 -0.71 -17.16 -13.28
CA ASP A 181 -1.89 -17.23 -12.42
C ASP A 181 -2.32 -15.83 -11.99
N LEU A 182 -3.55 -15.45 -12.30
CA LEU A 182 -4.13 -14.18 -11.82
C LEU A 182 -4.64 -14.31 -10.39
N ILE A 183 -4.24 -13.36 -9.55
CA ILE A 183 -4.78 -13.17 -8.20
C ILE A 183 -5.88 -12.13 -8.27
N THR A 184 -7.10 -12.57 -7.99
CA THR A 184 -8.31 -11.73 -7.98
C THR A 184 -8.93 -11.73 -6.57
N PRO A 185 -9.80 -10.77 -6.22
CA PRO A 185 -10.52 -10.79 -4.95
C PRO A 185 -11.28 -12.09 -4.70
N GLN A 186 -11.75 -12.75 -5.78
CA GLN A 186 -12.50 -13.99 -5.69
C GLN A 186 -11.64 -15.19 -5.28
N ASN A 187 -10.42 -15.28 -5.79
CA ASN A 187 -9.52 -16.42 -5.56
C ASN A 187 -8.35 -16.13 -4.59
N MET A 188 -8.27 -14.92 -4.05
CA MET A 188 -7.13 -14.49 -3.22
C MET A 188 -6.93 -15.37 -1.99
N ALA A 189 -8.01 -15.79 -1.32
CA ALA A 189 -7.92 -16.69 -0.17
C ALA A 189 -7.40 -18.07 -0.58
N ASP A 190 -7.89 -18.63 -1.69
CA ASP A 190 -7.43 -19.92 -2.21
C ASP A 190 -5.96 -19.86 -2.62
N LYS A 191 -5.54 -18.75 -3.25
CA LYS A 191 -4.13 -18.50 -3.59
C LYS A 191 -3.25 -18.36 -2.36
N PHE A 192 -3.74 -17.72 -1.31
CA PHE A 192 -3.05 -17.64 -0.03
C PHE A 192 -2.86 -19.02 0.59
N MET A 193 -3.92 -19.84 0.65
CA MET A 193 -3.85 -21.21 1.17
C MET A 193 -2.86 -22.05 0.36
N LYS A 194 -2.97 -22.03 -0.97
CA LYS A 194 -2.04 -22.74 -1.85
C LYS A 194 -0.59 -22.29 -1.65
N PHE A 195 -0.36 -20.97 -1.49
CA PHE A 195 0.97 -20.42 -1.23
C PHE A 195 1.57 -20.96 0.07
N ILE A 196 0.74 -21.12 1.12
CA ILE A 196 1.17 -21.68 2.41
C ILE A 196 1.48 -23.17 2.27
N GLU A 197 0.62 -23.95 1.62
CA GLU A 197 0.79 -25.39 1.42
C GLU A 197 2.03 -25.74 0.58
N THR A 198 2.35 -24.90 -0.39
CA THR A 198 3.49 -25.09 -1.30
C THR A 198 4.70 -24.20 -0.96
N MET A 199 4.75 -23.70 0.26
CA MET A 199 5.72 -22.70 0.70
C MET A 199 7.17 -23.18 0.52
N ASP A 200 7.90 -22.52 -0.37
CA ASP A 200 9.35 -22.71 -0.47
C ASP A 200 10.07 -21.96 0.65
N MET A 201 11.00 -22.65 1.31
CA MET A 201 11.69 -22.17 2.49
C MET A 201 13.20 -22.17 2.31
N SER A 202 13.77 -20.98 2.10
CA SER A 202 15.20 -20.77 2.23
C SER A 202 15.62 -20.65 3.71
N TYR A 203 14.76 -20.12 4.56
CA TYR A 203 14.85 -19.98 6.01
C TYR A 203 13.52 -20.35 6.65
N SER A 204 13.51 -20.57 7.96
CA SER A 204 12.27 -20.88 8.70
C SER A 204 11.34 -19.68 8.92
N TYR A 205 11.66 -18.52 8.36
CA TYR A 205 11.01 -17.24 8.68
C TYR A 205 9.53 -17.15 8.30
N LYS A 206 9.12 -17.72 7.13
CA LYS A 206 7.72 -17.64 6.69
C LYS A 206 6.75 -18.33 7.63
N PRO A 207 6.97 -19.62 8.02
CA PRO A 207 6.07 -20.27 8.98
C PRO A 207 6.12 -19.62 10.37
N VAL A 208 7.29 -19.09 10.80
CA VAL A 208 7.38 -18.36 12.07
C VAL A 208 6.55 -17.08 12.03
N LEU A 209 6.57 -16.33 10.92
CA LEU A 209 5.72 -15.15 10.74
C LEU A 209 4.22 -15.49 10.80
N LEU A 210 3.79 -16.54 10.10
CA LEU A 210 2.38 -16.93 10.10
C LEU A 210 1.91 -17.39 11.48
N LYS A 211 2.77 -18.07 12.24
CA LYS A 211 2.46 -18.45 13.63
C LYS A 211 2.35 -17.24 14.55
N ALA A 212 3.26 -16.28 14.43
CA ALA A 212 3.20 -15.01 15.16
C ALA A 212 1.91 -14.26 14.86
N ILE A 213 1.52 -14.18 13.58
CA ILE A 213 0.26 -13.55 13.17
C ILE A 213 -0.92 -14.25 13.81
N TYR A 214 -0.99 -15.58 13.75
CA TYR A 214 -2.09 -16.36 14.34
C TYR A 214 -2.20 -16.15 15.85
N GLU A 215 -1.07 -16.10 16.56
CA GLU A 215 -1.02 -15.95 18.02
C GLU A 215 -1.51 -14.59 18.51
N TYR A 216 -1.13 -13.51 17.79
CA TYR A 216 -1.32 -12.15 18.28
C TYR A 216 -2.30 -11.31 17.46
N MET A 217 -2.88 -11.83 16.37
CA MET A 217 -3.83 -11.04 15.60
C MET A 217 -5.13 -10.79 16.38
N ASP A 218 -5.60 -9.56 16.25
CA ASP A 218 -6.89 -9.16 16.80
C ASP A 218 -8.07 -9.66 15.94
N THR A 219 -9.28 -9.33 16.36
CA THR A 219 -10.54 -9.68 15.66
C THR A 219 -10.68 -9.02 14.29
N SER A 220 -9.80 -8.10 13.91
CA SER A 220 -9.75 -7.47 12.60
C SER A 220 -8.65 -8.03 11.69
N GLY A 221 -7.86 -8.99 12.18
CA GLY A 221 -6.74 -9.57 11.45
C GLY A 221 -5.47 -8.73 11.49
N ARG A 222 -5.33 -7.87 12.50
CA ARG A 222 -4.16 -7.01 12.71
C ARG A 222 -3.30 -7.53 13.85
N VAL A 223 -2.00 -7.39 13.70
CA VAL A 223 -1.02 -7.71 14.74
C VAL A 223 -0.03 -6.56 14.88
N ALA A 224 0.32 -6.18 16.10
CA ALA A 224 1.36 -5.19 16.32
C ALA A 224 2.72 -5.75 15.88
N LEU A 225 3.49 -4.97 15.12
CA LEU A 225 4.82 -5.39 14.67
C LEU A 225 5.78 -5.69 15.83
N PRO A 226 5.75 -4.96 16.96
CA PRO A 226 6.53 -5.33 18.14
C PRO A 226 6.25 -6.73 18.66
N ASP A 227 5.00 -7.19 18.68
CA ASP A 227 4.63 -8.54 19.14
C ASP A 227 5.17 -9.62 18.20
N VAL A 228 5.15 -9.35 16.90
CA VAL A 228 5.76 -10.24 15.90
C VAL A 228 7.27 -10.33 16.10
N VAL A 229 7.93 -9.20 16.42
CA VAL A 229 9.37 -9.14 16.70
C VAL A 229 9.69 -9.97 17.94
N ASP A 230 8.92 -9.85 19.02
CA ASP A 230 9.10 -10.62 20.24
C ASP A 230 8.91 -12.10 19.99
N TYR A 231 7.87 -12.49 19.27
CA TYR A 231 7.65 -13.89 18.90
C TYR A 231 8.85 -14.50 18.14
N PHE A 232 9.46 -13.74 17.22
CA PHE A 232 10.64 -14.21 16.49
C PHE A 232 11.84 -14.40 17.43
N ILE A 233 12.06 -13.45 18.33
CA ILE A 233 13.15 -13.53 19.32
C ILE A 233 12.94 -14.77 20.19
N ASP A 234 11.77 -14.90 20.79
CA ASP A 234 11.44 -16.00 21.71
C ASP A 234 11.54 -17.36 21.02
N PHE A 235 11.03 -17.47 19.78
CA PHE A 235 11.10 -18.71 19.02
C PHE A 235 12.55 -19.19 18.79
N TYR A 236 13.45 -18.29 18.40
CA TYR A 236 14.83 -18.69 18.10
C TYR A 236 15.71 -18.82 19.37
N GLU A 237 15.47 -18.01 20.38
CA GLU A 237 16.18 -18.13 21.66
C GLU A 237 15.74 -19.41 22.44
N ASP A 238 14.45 -19.75 22.42
CA ASP A 238 13.95 -21.00 22.98
C ASP A 238 14.64 -22.23 22.35
N ARG A 239 14.77 -22.22 21.02
CA ARG A 239 15.50 -23.28 20.30
C ARG A 239 16.95 -23.41 20.76
N LYS A 240 17.64 -22.29 20.95
CA LYS A 240 19.03 -22.29 21.47
C LYS A 240 19.10 -22.78 22.87
N ALA A 241 18.21 -22.33 23.75
CA ALA A 241 18.15 -22.75 25.15
C ALA A 241 17.99 -24.27 25.28
N HIS A 242 17.28 -24.90 24.34
CA HIS A 242 17.14 -26.36 24.27
C HIS A 242 18.24 -27.07 23.47
N GLY A 243 19.34 -26.37 23.15
CA GLY A 243 20.48 -26.95 22.40
C GLY A 243 20.14 -27.31 20.95
N MET A 244 19.07 -26.77 20.40
CA MET A 244 18.66 -26.99 19.02
C MET A 244 19.27 -25.94 18.09
N ILE A 245 19.43 -26.29 16.81
CA ILE A 245 19.84 -25.33 15.79
C ILE A 245 18.73 -24.28 15.65
N ALA A 246 19.07 -23.00 15.88
CA ALA A 246 18.12 -21.92 15.74
C ALA A 246 17.77 -21.68 14.26
N GLU A 247 18.82 -21.53 13.42
CA GLU A 247 18.65 -21.30 11.97
C GLU A 247 19.96 -21.65 11.23
N LYS A 248 20.02 -21.44 9.91
CA LYS A 248 21.25 -21.54 9.13
C LYS A 248 22.35 -20.63 9.68
N SER A 249 23.62 -21.03 9.49
CA SER A 249 24.79 -20.27 9.94
C SER A 249 24.87 -18.82 9.43
N THR A 250 24.23 -18.54 8.29
CA THR A 250 24.16 -17.20 7.69
C THR A 250 23.13 -16.29 8.37
N SER A 251 22.17 -16.85 9.10
CA SER A 251 21.09 -16.11 9.76
C SER A 251 21.60 -15.31 10.98
N ILE A 252 20.99 -14.16 11.23
CA ILE A 252 21.23 -13.35 12.42
C ILE A 252 20.88 -14.13 13.69
N TYR A 253 19.82 -14.94 13.65
CA TYR A 253 19.37 -15.74 14.79
C TYR A 253 20.38 -16.82 15.19
N GLN A 254 21.10 -17.41 14.26
CA GLN A 254 22.14 -18.37 14.55
C GLN A 254 23.43 -17.70 15.02
N LYS A 255 23.80 -16.57 14.38
CA LYS A 255 25.00 -15.81 14.75
C LYS A 255 24.91 -15.18 16.13
N GLY A 256 23.72 -14.75 16.54
CA GLY A 256 23.51 -14.00 17.78
C GLY A 256 23.97 -12.54 17.70
N GLY A 257 23.86 -11.82 18.81
CA GLY A 257 24.29 -10.43 18.92
C GLY A 257 23.41 -9.41 18.16
N TYR A 258 22.23 -9.81 17.73
CA TYR A 258 21.28 -8.95 17.04
C TYR A 258 20.47 -8.08 18.03
N THR A 259 20.05 -6.93 17.57
CA THR A 259 19.11 -6.04 18.28
C THR A 259 17.67 -6.27 17.82
N ARG A 260 16.68 -5.77 18.58
CA ARG A 260 15.26 -5.77 18.13
C ARG A 260 15.08 -5.12 16.74
N LYS A 261 15.82 -4.05 16.45
CA LYS A 261 15.77 -3.38 15.13
C LYS A 261 16.30 -4.28 14.01
N ASP A 262 17.30 -5.09 14.28
CA ASP A 262 17.83 -6.05 13.30
C ASP A 262 16.79 -7.14 12.99
N VAL A 263 16.08 -7.62 14.03
CA VAL A 263 14.98 -8.58 13.88
C VAL A 263 13.83 -7.97 13.09
N GLU A 264 13.39 -6.76 13.44
CA GLU A 264 12.36 -6.04 12.70
C GLU A 264 12.73 -5.88 11.22
N LYS A 265 13.94 -5.41 10.94
CA LYS A 265 14.44 -5.26 9.57
C LYS A 265 14.48 -6.60 8.82
N ASN A 266 14.89 -7.66 9.50
CA ASN A 266 14.91 -9.01 8.94
C ASN A 266 13.49 -9.48 8.59
N ILE A 267 12.52 -9.36 9.50
CA ILE A 267 11.12 -9.74 9.28
C ILE A 267 10.56 -8.99 8.07
N LEU A 268 10.75 -7.68 8.01
CA LEU A 268 10.20 -6.83 6.96
C LEU A 268 10.83 -7.07 5.60
N SER A 269 12.13 -7.35 5.55
CA SER A 269 12.84 -7.66 4.29
C SER A 269 12.60 -9.10 3.82
N ASN A 270 12.46 -10.03 4.75
CA ASN A 270 12.18 -11.45 4.51
C ASN A 270 11.76 -12.11 5.84
N PRO A 271 10.54 -12.55 6.04
CA PRO A 271 9.59 -13.06 5.04
C PRO A 271 8.47 -12.10 4.61
N PHE A 272 8.22 -11.02 5.37
CA PHE A 272 7.04 -10.16 5.17
C PHE A 272 6.94 -9.63 3.73
N LYS A 273 8.06 -9.18 3.16
CA LYS A 273 8.10 -8.64 1.79
C LYS A 273 7.46 -9.55 0.76
N ARG A 274 7.67 -10.87 0.84
CA ARG A 274 7.08 -11.82 -0.10
C ARG A 274 5.55 -11.90 0.03
N PHE A 275 5.02 -11.83 1.25
CA PHE A 275 3.56 -11.78 1.48
C PHE A 275 2.96 -10.44 1.07
N GLU A 276 3.71 -9.36 1.27
CA GLU A 276 3.30 -8.02 0.84
C GLU A 276 3.24 -7.90 -0.69
N ASP A 277 4.22 -8.44 -1.40
CA ASP A 277 4.26 -8.47 -2.86
C ASP A 277 3.04 -9.20 -3.46
N MET A 278 2.57 -10.26 -2.78
CA MET A 278 1.37 -11.01 -3.14
C MET A 278 0.08 -10.37 -2.62
N ARG A 279 0.15 -9.25 -1.90
CA ARG A 279 -0.97 -8.61 -1.20
C ARG A 279 -1.68 -9.49 -0.16
N PHE A 280 -1.02 -10.50 0.33
CA PHE A 280 -1.56 -11.36 1.38
C PHE A 280 -1.49 -10.70 2.76
N LEU A 281 -0.41 -9.97 2.99
CA LEU A 281 -0.20 -9.14 4.17
C LEU A 281 0.05 -7.69 3.75
N MET A 282 -0.29 -6.76 4.62
CA MET A 282 -0.08 -5.33 4.43
C MET A 282 0.57 -4.74 5.68
N ARG A 283 1.41 -3.73 5.51
CA ARG A 283 1.97 -2.97 6.62
C ARG A 283 1.29 -1.62 6.75
N CYS A 284 0.75 -1.34 7.91
CA CYS A 284 0.35 0.01 8.30
C CYS A 284 1.49 0.65 9.11
N LYS A 285 2.29 1.50 8.45
CA LYS A 285 3.49 2.11 9.04
C LYS A 285 3.16 3.08 10.17
N ASP A 286 2.00 3.74 10.09
CA ASP A 286 1.62 4.80 11.02
C ASP A 286 1.25 4.27 12.42
N VAL A 287 0.85 2.99 12.48
CA VAL A 287 0.49 2.29 13.73
C VAL A 287 1.35 1.06 13.98
N GLU A 288 2.43 0.90 13.22
CA GLU A 288 3.38 -0.21 13.33
C GLU A 288 2.70 -1.59 13.41
N THR A 289 1.71 -1.83 12.54
CA THR A 289 0.98 -3.09 12.48
C THR A 289 1.17 -3.81 11.15
N ILE A 290 1.07 -5.14 11.21
CA ILE A 290 0.87 -6.01 10.05
C ILE A 290 -0.60 -6.41 10.03
N GLU A 291 -1.22 -6.35 8.88
CA GLU A 291 -2.62 -6.70 8.68
C GLU A 291 -2.72 -7.82 7.62
N VAL A 292 -3.50 -8.83 7.93
CA VAL A 292 -3.92 -9.82 6.94
C VAL A 292 -4.88 -9.14 5.97
N ASN A 293 -4.71 -9.34 4.67
CA ASN A 293 -5.60 -8.73 3.69
C ASN A 293 -7.07 -8.97 4.07
N PRO A 294 -7.89 -7.92 4.18
CA PRO A 294 -9.28 -8.06 4.63
C PRO A 294 -10.13 -9.04 3.81
N ILE A 295 -9.81 -9.22 2.52
CA ILE A 295 -10.50 -10.19 1.66
C ILE A 295 -10.17 -11.63 2.09
N ILE A 296 -8.90 -11.88 2.44
CA ILE A 296 -8.45 -13.17 2.96
C ILE A 296 -9.06 -13.39 4.35
N PHE A 297 -8.87 -12.43 5.25
CA PHE A 297 -9.29 -12.56 6.65
C PHE A 297 -10.78 -12.85 6.79
N ARG A 298 -11.64 -12.21 5.98
CA ARG A 298 -13.10 -12.44 6.01
C ARG A 298 -13.53 -13.81 5.46
N LYS A 299 -12.70 -14.41 4.61
CA LYS A 299 -13.01 -15.72 4.00
C LYS A 299 -12.49 -16.90 4.83
N LEU A 300 -11.40 -16.69 5.56
CA LEU A 300 -10.80 -17.75 6.35
C LEU A 300 -11.59 -17.97 7.65
N THR A 301 -11.90 -19.23 7.90
CA THR A 301 -12.51 -19.70 9.15
C THR A 301 -11.44 -19.95 10.21
N ARG A 302 -11.88 -20.19 11.44
CA ARG A 302 -10.97 -20.64 12.51
C ARG A 302 -10.29 -21.97 12.17
N GLU A 303 -10.97 -22.84 11.49
CA GLU A 303 -10.44 -24.14 11.06
C GLU A 303 -9.32 -23.96 10.01
N ASP A 304 -9.51 -23.02 9.08
CA ASP A 304 -8.47 -22.68 8.09
C ASP A 304 -7.21 -22.15 8.78
N TRP A 305 -7.35 -21.31 9.79
CA TRP A 305 -6.21 -20.81 10.56
C TRP A 305 -5.49 -21.92 11.33
N LEU A 306 -6.22 -22.84 11.93
CA LEU A 306 -5.63 -24.02 12.59
C LEU A 306 -4.90 -24.91 11.56
N HIS A 307 -5.47 -25.05 10.37
CA HIS A 307 -4.80 -25.76 9.28
C HIS A 307 -3.50 -25.07 8.88
N ILE A 308 -3.48 -23.73 8.74
CA ILE A 308 -2.28 -22.94 8.45
C ILE A 308 -1.19 -23.21 9.50
N VAL A 309 -1.53 -23.16 10.78
CA VAL A 309 -0.56 -23.42 11.87
C VAL A 309 0.01 -24.84 11.75
N ASN A 310 -0.84 -25.84 11.49
CA ASN A 310 -0.40 -27.23 11.31
C ASN A 310 0.54 -27.39 10.10
N VAL A 311 0.25 -26.71 8.98
CA VAL A 311 1.15 -26.69 7.81
C VAL A 311 2.48 -26.03 8.17
N CYS A 312 2.45 -24.94 8.95
CA CYS A 312 3.66 -24.27 9.43
C CYS A 312 4.51 -25.20 10.31
N ASP A 313 3.91 -25.91 11.25
CA ASP A 313 4.61 -26.85 12.14
C ASP A 313 5.27 -27.98 11.36
N LYS A 314 4.54 -28.61 10.45
CA LYS A 314 5.10 -29.65 9.57
C LYS A 314 6.23 -29.14 8.67
N SER A 315 6.11 -27.89 8.21
CA SER A 315 7.14 -27.26 7.39
C SER A 315 8.41 -26.96 8.19
N LEU A 316 8.26 -26.48 9.41
CA LEU A 316 9.36 -26.25 10.35
C LEU A 316 10.06 -27.58 10.70
N GLU A 317 9.31 -28.62 11.01
CA GLU A 317 9.88 -29.94 11.28
C GLU A 317 10.73 -30.45 10.13
N LYS A 318 10.15 -30.47 8.92
CA LYS A 318 10.89 -30.86 7.70
C LYS A 318 12.13 -29.98 7.44
N TYR A 319 12.03 -28.69 7.68
CA TYR A 319 13.12 -27.75 7.50
C TYR A 319 14.29 -28.06 8.44
N TYR A 320 14.01 -28.21 9.72
CA TYR A 320 15.03 -28.48 10.72
C TYR A 320 15.64 -29.89 10.63
N LEU A 321 14.87 -30.87 10.15
CA LEU A 321 15.39 -32.20 9.83
C LEU A 321 16.45 -32.14 8.68
N ARG A 322 16.25 -31.25 7.72
CA ARG A 322 17.25 -31.02 6.64
C ARG A 322 18.49 -30.29 7.12
N LEU A 323 18.37 -29.39 8.11
CA LEU A 323 19.51 -28.67 8.66
C LEU A 323 20.42 -29.53 9.54
N LYS A 324 19.92 -30.65 10.03
CA LYS A 324 20.72 -31.61 10.84
C LYS A 324 21.56 -32.56 9.99
N LYS A 325 21.28 -32.65 8.70
CA LYS A 325 22.04 -33.42 7.73
C LYS A 325 23.16 -32.58 7.11
#